data_bf3c4376ce587e913efbc2d68278ee6a
#
_entry.id   bf3c4376ce587e913efbc2d68278ee6a
#
_cell.length_a   1.000
_cell.length_b   1.000
_cell.length_c   1.000
_cell.angle_alpha   90.00
_cell.angle_beta   90.00
_cell.angle_gamma   90.00
#
_symmetry.space_group_name_H-M   'P 1'
#
loop_
_entity.id
_entity.type
_entity.pdbx_description
1 polymer ?
#
loop_
_entity_poly.entity_id
_entity_poly.type
_entity_poly.pdbx_seq_one_letter_code
_entity_poly.pdbx_strand_id
1 'polypeptide(L)'
;MLHRAGRTSWKRFAVVLAPSVMAAAALGVGMAQGALAASFLISGQKFQVALDTLDVRGLSIYGMVDVTRKGTLVPVVVTGASRAQISGLCQSVVVSIPVLGPYTLRITGGDRKRVEARNLFLDATSLSSTQANFDDLDIGVAAGAVSKGPISRGDRNSRFFDPNGFAQQADSAFLSNVHFTTVAVSAATFNVPDLDVRLRQGHHECF
;
A
#
# COMPACT_ATOMS: atom_id res chain seq x y z
N MET A 1 -51.81 -11.55 35.99
CA MET A 1 -50.97 -10.96 34.89
C MET A 1 -50.32 -12.08 34.13
N LEU A 2 -50.78 -12.39 32.91
CA LEU A 2 -50.26 -13.49 32.07
C LEU A 2 -49.12 -12.96 31.22
N HIS A 3 -47.90 -13.40 31.51
CA HIS A 3 -46.75 -13.18 30.65
C HIS A 3 -46.95 -13.98 29.34
N ARG A 4 -47.19 -13.32 28.22
CA ARG A 4 -47.12 -13.89 26.89
C ARG A 4 -45.64 -14.15 26.57
N ALA A 5 -45.18 -15.37 26.65
CA ALA A 5 -43.87 -15.79 26.13
C ALA A 5 -43.87 -15.63 24.60
N GLY A 6 -43.06 -14.70 24.10
CA GLY A 6 -42.86 -14.47 22.67
C GLY A 6 -42.24 -15.69 22.01
N ARG A 7 -42.95 -16.31 21.06
CA ARG A 7 -42.44 -17.41 20.29
C ARG A 7 -41.52 -16.90 19.17
N THR A 8 -40.20 -17.09 19.31
CA THR A 8 -39.24 -16.73 18.28
C THR A 8 -39.46 -17.61 17.03
N SER A 9 -39.79 -17.00 15.89
CA SER A 9 -40.01 -17.70 14.64
C SER A 9 -38.65 -18.00 13.97
N TRP A 10 -38.04 -19.12 14.35
CA TRP A 10 -36.72 -19.55 13.84
C TRP A 10 -36.63 -19.58 12.30
N LYS A 11 -37.70 -19.91 11.60
CA LYS A 11 -37.77 -19.91 10.12
C LYS A 11 -37.56 -18.49 9.55
N ARG A 12 -38.21 -17.48 10.15
CA ARG A 12 -38.07 -16.07 9.71
C ARG A 12 -36.69 -15.50 10.06
N PHE A 13 -36.14 -15.89 11.20
CA PHE A 13 -34.80 -15.52 11.63
C PHE A 13 -33.75 -16.12 10.68
N ALA A 14 -33.84 -17.40 10.30
CA ALA A 14 -32.92 -18.05 9.39
C ALA A 14 -32.95 -17.44 7.97
N VAL A 15 -34.13 -17.03 7.47
CA VAL A 15 -34.28 -16.39 6.15
C VAL A 15 -33.59 -15.03 6.08
N VAL A 16 -33.48 -14.32 7.18
CA VAL A 16 -32.77 -13.02 7.23
C VAL A 16 -31.30 -13.21 7.57
N LEU A 17 -30.97 -14.12 8.48
CA LEU A 17 -29.59 -14.33 8.94
C LEU A 17 -28.70 -14.97 7.85
N ALA A 18 -29.23 -15.97 7.11
CA ALA A 18 -28.43 -16.66 6.11
C ALA A 18 -27.88 -15.74 5.00
N PRO A 19 -28.69 -14.87 4.36
CA PRO A 19 -28.17 -13.96 3.35
C PRO A 19 -27.23 -12.89 3.95
N SER A 20 -27.47 -12.45 5.20
CA SER A 20 -26.59 -11.48 5.86
C SER A 20 -25.20 -12.06 6.17
N VAL A 21 -25.13 -13.30 6.62
CA VAL A 21 -23.87 -14.00 6.88
C VAL A 21 -23.13 -14.29 5.57
N MET A 22 -23.85 -14.68 4.50
CA MET A 22 -23.24 -14.89 3.19
C MET A 22 -22.69 -13.60 2.61
N ALA A 23 -23.41 -12.48 2.75
CA ALA A 23 -22.92 -11.16 2.31
C ALA A 23 -21.68 -10.71 3.09
N ALA A 24 -21.67 -10.90 4.41
CA ALA A 24 -20.52 -10.59 5.26
C ALA A 24 -19.30 -11.47 4.94
N ALA A 25 -19.53 -12.77 4.68
CA ALA A 25 -18.46 -13.69 4.26
C ALA A 25 -17.90 -13.33 2.87
N ALA A 26 -18.75 -12.96 1.91
CA ALA A 26 -18.32 -12.52 0.59
C ALA A 26 -17.49 -11.22 0.65
N LEU A 27 -17.88 -10.27 1.50
CA LEU A 27 -17.10 -9.06 1.75
C LEU A 27 -15.76 -9.38 2.44
N GLY A 28 -15.76 -10.27 3.43
CA GLY A 28 -14.55 -10.70 4.12
C GLY A 28 -13.55 -11.40 3.20
N VAL A 29 -14.02 -12.30 2.33
CA VAL A 29 -13.20 -12.98 1.31
C VAL A 29 -12.72 -11.97 0.26
N GLY A 30 -13.57 -11.03 -0.18
CA GLY A 30 -13.19 -9.97 -1.10
C GLY A 30 -12.08 -9.06 -0.55
N MET A 31 -12.13 -8.71 0.73
CA MET A 31 -11.07 -7.96 1.41
C MET A 31 -9.78 -8.77 1.55
N ALA A 32 -9.89 -10.05 1.94
CA ALA A 32 -8.73 -10.94 2.10
C ALA A 32 -8.02 -11.25 0.78
N GLN A 33 -8.75 -11.23 -0.34
CA GLN A 33 -8.19 -11.42 -1.68
C GLN A 33 -7.75 -10.10 -2.35
N GLY A 34 -7.84 -8.95 -1.65
CA GLY A 34 -7.57 -7.64 -2.23
C GLY A 34 -8.57 -7.25 -3.33
N ALA A 35 -9.77 -7.88 -3.33
CA ALA A 35 -10.79 -7.63 -4.34
C ALA A 35 -11.48 -6.27 -4.20
N LEU A 36 -11.38 -5.64 -3.03
CA LEU A 36 -11.74 -4.24 -2.82
C LEU A 36 -10.48 -3.39 -3.00
N ALA A 37 -10.06 -3.23 -4.24
CA ALA A 37 -9.19 -2.13 -4.60
C ALA A 37 -9.99 -0.84 -4.42
N ALA A 38 -9.92 -0.26 -3.25
CA ALA A 38 -10.35 1.10 -3.08
C ALA A 38 -9.36 1.97 -3.86
N SER A 39 -9.78 2.53 -4.97
CA SER A 39 -9.13 3.72 -5.52
C SER A 39 -9.36 4.82 -4.49
N PHE A 40 -8.41 4.97 -3.55
CA PHE A 40 -8.47 6.04 -2.57
C PHE A 40 -7.87 7.30 -3.18
N LEU A 41 -8.55 8.43 -2.95
CA LEU A 41 -8.02 9.72 -3.35
C LEU A 41 -6.85 10.06 -2.41
N ILE A 42 -5.66 10.27 -2.96
CA ILE A 42 -4.48 10.62 -2.17
C ILE A 42 -4.61 12.03 -1.56
N SER A 43 -3.92 12.27 -0.46
CA SER A 43 -3.89 13.60 0.19
C SER A 43 -3.21 14.68 -0.68
N GLY A 44 -2.33 14.24 -1.58
CA GLY A 44 -1.45 15.09 -2.37
C GLY A 44 -0.23 15.60 -1.60
N GLN A 45 -0.09 15.20 -0.33
CA GLN A 45 1.09 15.50 0.46
C GLN A 45 2.14 14.40 0.26
N LYS A 46 3.36 14.82 -0.15
CA LYS A 46 4.48 13.90 -0.27
C LYS A 46 5.05 13.58 1.10
N PHE A 47 5.55 12.37 1.26
CA PHE A 47 6.24 11.90 2.44
C PHE A 47 7.46 11.05 2.07
N GLN A 48 8.41 10.98 2.97
CA GLN A 48 9.65 10.23 2.77
C GLN A 48 9.51 8.81 3.37
N VAL A 49 10.06 7.83 2.65
CA VAL A 49 10.24 6.46 3.14
C VAL A 49 11.69 6.07 2.88
N ALA A 50 12.44 5.82 3.95
CA ALA A 50 13.79 5.29 3.91
C ALA A 50 13.82 3.87 4.47
N LEU A 51 14.60 3.01 3.84
CA LEU A 51 14.77 1.60 4.21
C LEU A 51 16.25 1.27 4.15
N ASP A 52 16.77 0.56 5.15
CA ASP A 52 18.14 0.04 5.07
C ASP A 52 18.24 -1.04 4.00
N THR A 53 17.29 -1.97 4.00
CA THR A 53 17.18 -3.01 2.97
C THR A 53 15.74 -3.27 2.58
N LEU A 54 15.54 -3.58 1.31
CA LEU A 54 14.29 -4.01 0.72
C LEU A 54 14.53 -5.29 -0.08
N ASP A 55 14.00 -6.42 0.39
CA ASP A 55 14.00 -7.71 -0.30
C ASP A 55 12.57 -7.99 -0.78
N VAL A 56 12.39 -8.11 -2.08
CA VAL A 56 11.08 -8.32 -2.70
C VAL A 56 11.03 -9.60 -3.51
N ARG A 57 9.86 -10.21 -3.52
CA ARG A 57 9.48 -11.31 -4.41
C ARG A 57 8.29 -10.89 -5.25
N GLY A 58 8.41 -11.14 -6.56
CA GLY A 58 7.39 -10.73 -7.52
C GLY A 58 7.33 -9.20 -7.61
N LEU A 59 8.32 -8.60 -8.30
CA LEU A 59 8.44 -7.16 -8.50
C LEU A 59 7.74 -6.72 -9.77
N SER A 60 7.04 -5.60 -9.71
CA SER A 60 6.57 -4.83 -10.86
C SER A 60 6.89 -3.35 -10.67
N ILE A 61 7.26 -2.66 -11.74
CA ILE A 61 7.47 -1.21 -11.77
C ILE A 61 6.75 -0.67 -13.01
N TYR A 62 5.83 0.27 -12.85
CA TYR A 62 5.07 0.86 -13.95
C TYR A 62 4.69 2.30 -13.66
N GLY A 63 4.41 3.08 -14.73
CA GLY A 63 3.91 4.45 -14.62
C GLY A 63 2.42 4.50 -14.35
N MET A 64 2.00 5.46 -13.52
CA MET A 64 0.61 5.71 -13.19
C MET A 64 0.36 7.20 -12.93
N VAL A 65 -0.90 7.61 -12.86
CA VAL A 65 -1.32 8.95 -12.43
C VAL A 65 -2.31 8.81 -11.29
N ASP A 66 -1.91 9.29 -10.13
CA ASP A 66 -2.78 9.39 -8.95
C ASP A 66 -3.62 10.65 -8.98
N VAL A 67 -4.77 10.60 -8.36
CA VAL A 67 -5.69 11.75 -8.28
C VAL A 67 -5.84 12.17 -6.83
N THR A 68 -5.56 13.45 -6.55
CA THR A 68 -5.81 14.00 -5.21
C THR A 68 -7.31 14.25 -4.98
N ARG A 69 -7.71 14.40 -3.72
CA ARG A 69 -9.09 14.79 -3.37
C ARG A 69 -9.54 16.10 -4.06
N LYS A 70 -8.61 16.97 -4.41
CA LYS A 70 -8.89 18.24 -5.12
C LYS A 70 -8.90 18.08 -6.64
N GLY A 71 -8.74 16.86 -7.17
CA GLY A 71 -8.69 16.57 -8.59
C GLY A 71 -7.35 16.84 -9.26
N THR A 72 -6.30 17.17 -8.50
CA THR A 72 -4.94 17.35 -9.04
C THR A 72 -4.37 16.00 -9.48
N LEU A 73 -3.81 15.94 -10.68
CA LEU A 73 -3.16 14.77 -11.23
C LEU A 73 -1.70 14.73 -10.80
N VAL A 74 -1.25 13.60 -10.26
CA VAL A 74 0.12 13.40 -9.79
C VAL A 74 0.71 12.20 -10.53
N PRO A 75 1.62 12.42 -11.49
CA PRO A 75 2.35 11.32 -12.12
C PRO A 75 3.25 10.62 -11.09
N VAL A 76 3.21 9.29 -11.08
CA VAL A 76 3.97 8.44 -10.14
C VAL A 76 4.57 7.24 -10.86
N VAL A 77 5.60 6.70 -10.26
CA VAL A 77 6.08 5.35 -10.53
C VAL A 77 5.57 4.45 -9.41
N VAL A 78 4.80 3.45 -9.78
CA VAL A 78 4.30 2.44 -8.84
C VAL A 78 5.31 1.30 -8.78
N THR A 79 5.78 1.00 -7.57
CA THR A 79 6.57 -0.18 -7.29
C THR A 79 5.69 -1.20 -6.56
N GLY A 80 5.35 -2.28 -7.23
CA GLY A 80 4.52 -3.36 -6.70
C GLY A 80 5.36 -4.57 -6.29
N ALA A 81 5.07 -5.17 -5.13
CA ALA A 81 5.70 -6.38 -4.65
C ALA A 81 4.67 -7.38 -4.12
N SER A 82 4.74 -8.63 -4.58
CA SER A 82 3.88 -9.69 -4.05
C SER A 82 4.19 -9.97 -2.58
N ARG A 83 5.49 -9.96 -2.23
CA ARG A 83 5.99 -10.03 -0.86
C ARG A 83 7.17 -9.09 -0.72
N ALA A 84 7.26 -8.41 0.41
CA ALA A 84 8.41 -7.58 0.76
C ALA A 84 8.84 -7.86 2.19
N GLN A 85 10.16 -7.90 2.40
CA GLN A 85 10.82 -7.88 3.70
C GLN A 85 11.70 -6.64 3.77
N ILE A 86 11.51 -5.85 4.81
CA ILE A 86 12.15 -4.54 4.96
C ILE A 86 12.89 -4.51 6.30
N SER A 87 14.11 -3.98 6.31
CA SER A 87 14.81 -3.60 7.55
C SER A 87 15.01 -2.09 7.61
N GLY A 88 15.07 -1.54 8.83
CA GLY A 88 15.34 -0.13 9.07
C GLY A 88 14.29 0.80 8.46
N LEU A 89 12.99 0.48 8.60
CA LEU A 89 11.92 1.33 8.10
C LEU A 89 11.91 2.67 8.81
N CYS A 90 12.01 3.75 8.05
CA CYS A 90 11.71 5.11 8.48
C CYS A 90 10.73 5.74 7.49
N GLN A 91 9.59 6.18 7.98
CA GLN A 91 8.63 7.00 7.23
C GLN A 91 8.47 8.34 7.92
N SER A 92 8.49 9.43 7.18
CA SER A 92 8.30 10.76 7.73
C SER A 92 7.47 11.66 6.83
N VAL A 93 6.64 12.50 7.45
CA VAL A 93 5.87 13.55 6.78
C VAL A 93 5.88 14.81 7.63
N VAL A 94 6.13 15.96 6.99
CA VAL A 94 6.02 17.27 7.64
C VAL A 94 4.61 17.79 7.45
N VAL A 95 3.91 18.04 8.56
CA VAL A 95 2.57 18.62 8.58
C VAL A 95 2.63 20.02 9.18
N SER A 96 2.04 21.01 8.51
CA SER A 96 1.92 22.36 9.06
C SER A 96 0.66 22.47 9.91
N ILE A 97 0.82 22.68 11.21
CA ILE A 97 -0.29 22.89 12.15
C ILE A 97 -0.53 24.39 12.27
N PRO A 98 -1.75 24.89 11.99
CA PRO A 98 -2.06 26.30 12.14
C PRO A 98 -1.65 26.81 13.52
N VAL A 99 -1.01 28.00 13.56
CA VAL A 99 -0.50 28.67 14.78
C VAL A 99 0.73 28.02 15.40
N LEU A 100 0.91 26.66 15.31
CA LEU A 100 2.02 25.95 15.95
C LEU A 100 3.23 25.75 15.02
N GLY A 101 3.03 25.91 13.70
CA GLY A 101 4.09 25.72 12.70
C GLY A 101 4.27 24.29 12.22
N PRO A 102 5.45 23.94 11.66
CA PRO A 102 5.73 22.63 11.12
C PRO A 102 5.96 21.59 12.24
N TYR A 103 5.43 20.39 12.02
CA TYR A 103 5.66 19.21 12.84
C TYR A 103 6.01 18.04 11.93
N THR A 104 6.96 17.22 12.32
CA THR A 104 7.27 15.98 11.62
C THR A 104 6.64 14.80 12.35
N LEU A 105 5.73 14.09 11.67
CA LEU A 105 5.32 12.75 12.06
C LEU A 105 6.35 11.77 11.52
N ARG A 106 6.99 11.02 12.40
CA ARG A 106 7.98 10.01 12.06
C ARG A 106 7.53 8.64 12.58
N ILE A 107 7.62 7.65 11.73
CA ILE A 107 7.28 6.26 12.02
C ILE A 107 8.52 5.43 11.71
N THR A 108 8.98 4.64 12.68
CA THR A 108 10.12 3.74 12.50
C THR A 108 9.77 2.33 12.96
N GLY A 109 10.49 1.34 12.44
CA GLY A 109 10.33 -0.05 12.84
C GLY A 109 11.20 -0.99 12.01
N GLY A 110 11.17 -2.26 12.36
CA GLY A 110 11.93 -3.25 11.60
C GLY A 110 13.41 -3.34 11.92
N ASP A 111 13.85 -2.83 13.09
CA ASP A 111 15.28 -2.80 13.47
C ASP A 111 15.79 -4.18 13.91
N ARG A 112 15.03 -4.89 14.75
CA ARG A 112 15.39 -6.22 15.29
C ARG A 112 14.79 -7.36 14.47
N LYS A 113 13.57 -7.18 13.99
CA LYS A 113 12.84 -8.14 13.16
C LYS A 113 12.30 -7.40 11.95
N ARG A 114 12.50 -7.95 10.75
CA ARG A 114 12.08 -7.33 9.50
C ARG A 114 10.58 -7.05 9.46
N VAL A 115 10.22 -5.93 8.86
CA VAL A 115 8.86 -5.63 8.44
C VAL A 115 8.47 -6.60 7.33
N GLU A 116 7.27 -7.15 7.38
CA GLU A 116 6.74 -8.06 6.36
C GLU A 116 5.49 -7.44 5.71
N ALA A 117 5.49 -7.39 4.39
CA ALA A 117 4.36 -6.91 3.62
C ALA A 117 3.95 -7.89 2.53
N ARG A 118 2.65 -7.88 2.20
CA ARG A 118 2.09 -8.62 1.06
C ARG A 118 1.27 -7.69 0.20
N ASN A 119 1.39 -7.88 -1.12
CA ASN A 119 0.77 -7.01 -2.12
C ASN A 119 1.02 -5.53 -1.76
N LEU A 120 2.31 -5.22 -1.58
CA LEU A 120 2.77 -3.86 -1.29
C LEU A 120 2.84 -3.06 -2.58
N PHE A 121 2.31 -1.84 -2.55
CA PHE A 121 2.45 -0.86 -3.62
C PHE A 121 2.93 0.45 -3.02
N LEU A 122 3.95 1.03 -3.63
CA LEU A 122 4.48 2.34 -3.31
C LEU A 122 4.35 3.23 -4.55
N ASP A 123 3.54 4.27 -4.44
CA ASP A 123 3.33 5.27 -5.47
C ASP A 123 4.26 6.43 -5.17
N ALA A 124 5.36 6.52 -5.92
CA ALA A 124 6.46 7.43 -5.63
C ALA A 124 6.75 8.37 -6.81
N THR A 125 7.18 9.59 -6.48
CA THR A 125 7.71 10.54 -7.48
C THR A 125 9.21 10.39 -7.68
N SER A 126 9.90 9.73 -6.76
CA SER A 126 11.32 9.34 -6.91
C SER A 126 11.63 8.09 -6.10
N LEU A 127 12.57 7.30 -6.61
CA LEU A 127 13.19 6.17 -5.95
C LEU A 127 14.69 6.24 -6.20
N SER A 128 15.48 6.07 -5.16
CA SER A 128 16.94 5.89 -5.25
C SER A 128 17.39 4.78 -4.31
N SER A 129 18.48 4.11 -4.67
CA SER A 129 19.14 3.13 -3.83
C SER A 129 20.64 3.14 -4.12
N THR A 130 21.47 2.74 -3.14
CA THR A 130 22.91 2.62 -3.37
C THR A 130 23.27 1.36 -4.13
N GLN A 131 22.43 0.34 -4.04
CA GLN A 131 22.60 -0.93 -4.76
C GLN A 131 21.22 -1.54 -5.04
N ALA A 132 21.06 -2.07 -6.25
CA ALA A 132 19.90 -2.86 -6.64
C ALA A 132 20.36 -4.08 -7.43
N ASN A 133 19.99 -5.26 -6.96
CA ASN A 133 20.19 -6.54 -7.62
C ASN A 133 18.83 -7.11 -8.00
N PHE A 134 18.68 -7.57 -9.22
CA PHE A 134 17.46 -8.15 -9.74
C PHE A 134 17.74 -9.55 -10.28
N ASP A 135 16.84 -10.48 -9.98
CA ASP A 135 16.86 -11.82 -10.57
C ASP A 135 15.72 -11.93 -11.58
N ASP A 136 16.04 -12.45 -12.76
CA ASP A 136 15.11 -12.64 -13.87
C ASP A 136 14.35 -11.35 -14.23
N LEU A 137 15.12 -10.31 -14.56
CA LEU A 137 14.64 -8.96 -14.87
C LEU A 137 14.21 -8.83 -16.33
N ASP A 138 12.99 -8.39 -16.56
CA ASP A 138 12.50 -7.94 -17.86
C ASP A 138 12.28 -6.42 -17.84
N ILE A 139 12.85 -5.71 -18.80
CA ILE A 139 12.69 -4.26 -18.99
C ILE A 139 12.00 -4.00 -20.32
N GLY A 140 10.99 -3.14 -20.32
CA GLY A 140 10.25 -2.78 -21.54
C GLY A 140 9.07 -3.69 -21.83
N VAL A 141 8.56 -4.42 -20.84
CA VAL A 141 7.30 -5.15 -20.98
C VAL A 141 6.12 -4.16 -20.96
N ALA A 142 5.03 -4.51 -21.62
CA ALA A 142 3.80 -3.73 -21.53
C ALA A 142 3.18 -3.91 -20.14
N ALA A 143 2.70 -2.82 -19.51
CA ALA A 143 2.16 -2.85 -18.15
C ALA A 143 1.00 -3.87 -18.00
N GLY A 144 0.16 -4.02 -19.03
CA GLY A 144 -0.91 -5.00 -19.06
C GLY A 144 -0.45 -6.45 -19.16
N ALA A 145 0.81 -6.71 -19.57
CA ALA A 145 1.42 -8.02 -19.74
C ALA A 145 2.34 -8.42 -18.57
N VAL A 146 2.46 -7.58 -17.55
CA VAL A 146 3.23 -7.91 -16.33
C VAL A 146 2.67 -9.17 -15.67
N SER A 147 3.55 -10.15 -15.42
CA SER A 147 3.22 -11.49 -14.90
C SER A 147 4.04 -11.90 -13.68
N LYS A 148 5.25 -11.34 -13.48
CA LYS A 148 6.15 -11.67 -12.35
C LYS A 148 5.76 -10.94 -11.06
N GLY A 149 5.26 -9.71 -11.18
CA GLY A 149 4.83 -8.89 -10.06
C GLY A 149 3.35 -8.49 -10.11
N PRO A 150 2.80 -7.92 -9.03
CA PRO A 150 1.41 -7.52 -8.99
C PRO A 150 1.20 -6.16 -9.68
N ILE A 151 0.09 -6.00 -10.38
CA ILE A 151 -0.47 -4.69 -10.75
C ILE A 151 -1.63 -4.41 -9.78
N SER A 152 -1.64 -3.22 -9.18
CA SER A 152 -2.75 -2.81 -8.31
C SER A 152 -4.08 -2.92 -9.05
N ARG A 153 -5.09 -3.49 -8.39
CA ARG A 153 -6.42 -3.59 -8.99
C ARG A 153 -7.07 -2.22 -9.19
N GLY A 154 -6.79 -1.28 -8.28
CA GLY A 154 -7.23 0.11 -8.40
C GLY A 154 -6.68 0.76 -9.66
N ASP A 155 -5.39 0.57 -9.90
CA ASP A 155 -4.70 1.12 -11.07
C ASP A 155 -5.20 0.48 -12.35
N ARG A 156 -5.28 -0.86 -12.39
CA ARG A 156 -5.74 -1.60 -13.58
C ARG A 156 -7.14 -1.18 -14.03
N ASN A 157 -7.98 -0.76 -13.11
CA ASN A 157 -9.34 -0.27 -13.39
C ASN A 157 -9.41 1.25 -13.58
N SER A 158 -8.29 1.96 -13.45
CA SER A 158 -8.21 3.40 -13.62
C SER A 158 -8.17 3.77 -15.11
N ARG A 159 -8.83 4.88 -15.47
CA ARG A 159 -8.71 5.47 -16.81
C ARG A 159 -7.32 5.98 -17.16
N PHE A 160 -6.43 6.10 -16.16
CA PHE A 160 -5.06 6.57 -16.33
C PHE A 160 -4.07 5.41 -16.48
N PHE A 161 -4.52 4.16 -16.36
CA PHE A 161 -3.68 3.00 -16.61
C PHE A 161 -3.56 2.75 -18.12
N ASP A 162 -2.34 2.82 -18.64
CA ASP A 162 -2.05 2.41 -20.01
C ASP A 162 -1.53 0.97 -20.02
N PRO A 163 -2.33 -0.01 -20.51
CA PRO A 163 -1.88 -1.41 -20.59
C PRO A 163 -0.73 -1.62 -21.57
N ASN A 164 -0.51 -0.70 -22.53
CA ASN A 164 0.61 -0.73 -23.46
C ASN A 164 1.80 0.10 -22.98
N GLY A 165 1.66 0.77 -21.83
CA GLY A 165 2.71 1.59 -21.22
C GLY A 165 3.91 0.77 -20.82
N PHE A 166 5.06 1.46 -20.69
CA PHE A 166 6.31 0.85 -20.26
C PHE A 166 6.22 0.32 -18.82
N ALA A 167 6.69 -0.91 -18.62
CA ALA A 167 6.86 -1.51 -17.31
C ALA A 167 8.14 -2.34 -17.23
N GLN A 168 8.51 -2.68 -16.00
CA GLN A 168 9.58 -3.61 -15.66
C GLN A 168 9.03 -4.64 -14.67
N GLN A 169 9.61 -5.83 -14.68
CA GLN A 169 9.27 -6.88 -13.73
C GLN A 169 10.47 -7.74 -13.41
N ALA A 170 10.48 -8.35 -12.23
CA ALA A 170 11.51 -9.31 -11.84
C ALA A 170 10.91 -10.36 -10.89
N ASP A 171 11.50 -11.56 -10.88
CA ASP A 171 11.12 -12.59 -9.91
C ASP A 171 11.47 -12.19 -8.49
N SER A 172 12.66 -11.58 -8.34
CA SER A 172 13.07 -10.99 -7.07
C SER A 172 13.96 -9.77 -7.27
N ALA A 173 14.02 -8.93 -6.23
CA ALA A 173 14.99 -7.84 -6.16
C ALA A 173 15.44 -7.61 -4.71
N PHE A 174 16.73 -7.27 -4.56
CA PHE A 174 17.31 -6.82 -3.30
C PHE A 174 17.92 -5.43 -3.49
N LEU A 175 17.43 -4.48 -2.68
CA LEU A 175 17.91 -3.10 -2.70
C LEU A 175 18.45 -2.71 -1.32
N SER A 176 19.48 -1.86 -1.28
CA SER A 176 20.04 -1.31 -0.04
C SER A 176 20.06 0.22 -0.05
N ASN A 177 19.94 0.82 1.14
CA ASN A 177 19.82 2.26 1.35
C ASN A 177 18.79 2.89 0.40
N VAL A 178 17.55 2.47 0.54
CA VAL A 178 16.47 2.82 -0.39
C VAL A 178 15.74 4.06 0.12
N HIS A 179 15.60 5.05 -0.73
CA HIS A 179 14.86 6.28 -0.43
C HIS A 179 13.74 6.49 -1.45
N PHE A 180 12.53 6.66 -0.96
CA PHE A 180 11.36 7.01 -1.76
C PHE A 180 10.81 8.36 -1.35
N THR A 181 10.52 9.22 -2.32
CA THR A 181 9.57 10.33 -2.12
C THR A 181 8.20 9.85 -2.59
N THR A 182 7.33 9.55 -1.66
CA THR A 182 6.10 8.78 -1.85
C THR A 182 4.87 9.69 -1.73
N VAL A 183 3.81 9.38 -2.43
CA VAL A 183 2.50 10.03 -2.31
C VAL A 183 1.45 9.10 -1.73
N ALA A 184 1.61 7.78 -1.93
CA ALA A 184 0.75 6.76 -1.34
C ALA A 184 1.52 5.45 -1.11
N VAL A 185 1.10 4.70 -0.10
CA VAL A 185 1.53 3.33 0.17
C VAL A 185 0.30 2.50 0.48
N SER A 186 0.18 1.35 -0.14
CA SER A 186 -0.87 0.39 0.16
C SER A 186 -0.32 -1.02 0.25
N ALA A 187 -0.90 -1.84 1.11
CA ALA A 187 -0.54 -3.24 1.27
C ALA A 187 -1.75 -4.04 1.72
N ALA A 188 -1.85 -5.30 1.29
CA ALA A 188 -2.88 -6.21 1.81
C ALA A 188 -2.60 -6.58 3.26
N THR A 189 -1.33 -6.78 3.61
CA THR A 189 -0.85 -6.94 4.98
C THR A 189 0.45 -6.17 5.17
N PHE A 190 0.59 -5.49 6.30
CA PHE A 190 1.79 -4.74 6.65
C PHE A 190 2.06 -4.94 8.15
N ASN A 191 3.01 -5.80 8.47
CA ASN A 191 3.41 -6.13 9.84
C ASN A 191 4.71 -5.41 10.17
N VAL A 192 4.66 -4.49 11.12
CA VAL A 192 5.81 -3.65 11.52
C VAL A 192 6.21 -4.00 12.95
N PRO A 193 7.19 -4.88 13.14
CA PRO A 193 7.78 -5.09 14.46
C PRO A 193 8.52 -3.87 14.97
N ASP A 194 8.59 -3.70 16.28
CA ASP A 194 9.29 -2.58 16.95
C ASP A 194 8.78 -1.20 16.48
N LEU A 195 7.48 -1.09 16.18
CA LEU A 195 6.85 0.15 15.70
C LEU A 195 7.01 1.27 16.74
N ASP A 196 7.59 2.39 16.32
CA ASP A 196 7.67 3.63 17.09
C ASP A 196 7.06 4.78 16.25
N VAL A 197 6.16 5.55 16.84
CA VAL A 197 5.48 6.68 16.20
C VAL A 197 5.71 7.93 17.01
N ARG A 198 6.34 8.95 16.44
CA ARG A 198 6.67 10.21 17.11
C ARG A 198 6.22 11.41 16.32
N LEU A 199 5.68 12.40 17.02
CA LEU A 199 5.40 13.73 16.49
C LEU A 199 6.34 14.73 17.15
N ARG A 200 7.15 15.42 16.36
CA ARG A 200 8.14 16.40 16.84
C ARG A 200 7.94 17.73 16.13
N GLN A 201 8.11 18.82 16.85
CA GLN A 201 8.12 20.16 16.28
C GLN A 201 9.35 20.37 15.40
N GLY A 202 9.15 20.98 14.22
CA GLY A 202 10.21 21.25 13.25
C GLY A 202 10.38 20.12 12.22
N HIS A 203 11.53 20.16 11.52
CA HIS A 203 11.90 19.26 10.46
C HIS A 203 12.81 18.14 11.00
N HIS A 204 12.32 16.91 10.98
CA HIS A 204 13.01 15.71 11.47
C HIS A 204 12.75 14.53 10.52
N GLU A 205 12.87 14.81 9.21
CA GLU A 205 12.61 13.83 8.16
C GLU A 205 13.60 12.66 8.21
N CYS A 206 13.33 11.58 7.44
CA CYS A 206 14.15 10.39 7.39
C CYS A 206 15.45 10.59 6.58
N PHE A 207 15.44 11.53 5.61
CA PHE A 207 16.60 11.91 4.79
C PHE A 207 16.39 13.30 4.20
#